data_feb1d6bc42f9092bd131e1b346a8f1e1
#
_entry.id   feb1d6bc42f9092bd131e1b346a8f1e1
#
_cell.length_a   1.000
_cell.length_b   1.000
_cell.length_c   1.000
_cell.angle_alpha   90.00
_cell.angle_beta   90.00
_cell.angle_gamma   90.00
#
_symmetry.space_group_name_H-M   'P 1'
#
loop_
_entity.id
_entity.type
_entity.pdbx_description
1 polymer ?
#
loop_
_entity_poly.entity_id
_entity_poly.type
_entity_poly.pdbx_seq_one_letter_code
_entity_poly.pdbx_strand_id
1 'polypeptide(L)'
;CLEIAFDENLNVLIGDNEAGKSTILSAIDIVLSGSRNKVEMYGLQSLFNKEIIDEFLNSSKEITNLPKLEVELYLNDQNNMNLEGNYNSLQESGHGLLLTCEYREDLTKEINEILNQEEANFPFEYYSIDFKTFSGESYTGYRKYISHLFLDNTQINSEYATRKYIKTMYQAN
;
A
#
# COMPACT_ATOMS: atom_id res chain seq x y z
N CYS A 1 4.16 7.82 11.87
CA CYS A 1 4.51 6.51 11.30
C CYS A 1 4.01 5.40 12.23
N LEU A 2 3.47 4.31 11.68
CA LEU A 2 3.08 3.11 12.42
C LEU A 2 4.06 2.00 12.04
N GLU A 3 4.63 1.34 13.06
CA GLU A 3 5.50 0.18 12.90
C GLU A 3 4.92 -0.98 13.68
N ILE A 4 4.85 -2.17 13.06
CA ILE A 4 4.29 -3.38 13.65
C ILE A 4 5.25 -4.54 13.39
N ALA A 5 5.73 -5.16 14.44
CA ALA A 5 6.46 -6.42 14.35
C ALA A 5 5.48 -7.60 14.43
N PHE A 6 5.62 -8.54 13.50
CA PHE A 6 4.82 -9.76 13.46
C PHE A 6 5.67 -10.97 13.85
N ASP A 7 5.06 -11.90 14.57
CA ASP A 7 5.64 -13.23 14.84
C ASP A 7 5.58 -14.13 13.61
N GLU A 8 6.44 -15.15 13.54
CA GLU A 8 6.57 -16.03 12.37
C GLU A 8 5.33 -16.88 12.06
N ASN A 9 4.52 -17.22 13.05
CA ASN A 9 3.45 -18.22 12.88
C ASN A 9 2.05 -17.63 12.95
N LEU A 10 1.66 -17.08 14.08
CA LEU A 10 0.31 -16.61 14.33
C LEU A 10 0.31 -15.23 14.97
N ASN A 11 -0.36 -14.30 14.31
CA ASN A 11 -0.56 -12.94 14.82
C ASN A 11 -2.05 -12.66 14.96
N VAL A 12 -2.44 -12.11 16.11
CA VAL A 12 -3.83 -11.77 16.40
C VAL A 12 -3.93 -10.28 16.72
N LEU A 13 -4.63 -9.54 15.85
CA LEU A 13 -4.91 -8.12 16.06
C LEU A 13 -6.19 -7.96 16.88
N ILE A 14 -6.08 -7.45 18.10
CA ILE A 14 -7.20 -7.23 19.02
C ILE A 14 -7.37 -5.71 19.24
N GLY A 15 -8.59 -5.26 19.29
CA GLY A 15 -8.93 -3.85 19.55
C GLY A 15 -10.40 -3.58 19.24
N ASP A 16 -10.87 -2.41 19.61
CA ASP A 16 -12.23 -1.96 19.34
C ASP A 16 -12.55 -1.88 17.85
N ASN A 17 -13.82 -1.78 17.51
CA ASN A 17 -14.23 -1.46 16.14
C ASN A 17 -13.62 -0.11 15.76
N GLU A 18 -13.20 0.01 14.49
CA GLU A 18 -12.53 1.20 13.95
C GLU A 18 -11.09 1.45 14.45
N ALA A 19 -10.51 0.55 15.26
CA ALA A 19 -9.12 0.66 15.71
C ALA A 19 -8.05 0.40 14.59
N GLY A 20 -8.44 0.38 13.33
CA GLY A 20 -7.52 0.24 12.19
C GLY A 20 -7.03 -1.18 11.88
N LYS A 21 -7.55 -2.23 12.54
CA LYS A 21 -7.13 -3.62 12.31
C LYS A 21 -7.28 -4.05 10.83
N SER A 22 -8.45 -3.78 10.26
CA SER A 22 -8.73 -4.10 8.85
C SER A 22 -7.85 -3.28 7.90
N THR A 23 -7.54 -2.05 8.26
CA THR A 23 -6.65 -1.17 7.49
C THR A 23 -5.24 -1.75 7.40
N ILE A 24 -4.70 -2.27 8.51
CA ILE A 24 -3.39 -2.93 8.54
C ILE A 24 -3.39 -4.15 7.61
N LEU A 25 -4.39 -5.03 7.74
CA LEU A 25 -4.50 -6.23 6.90
C LEU A 25 -4.69 -5.88 5.43
N SER A 26 -5.48 -4.85 5.11
CA SER A 26 -5.67 -4.37 3.74
C SER A 26 -4.39 -3.78 3.17
N ALA A 27 -3.61 -3.03 3.95
CA ALA A 27 -2.33 -2.49 3.52
C ALA A 27 -1.34 -3.61 3.16
N ILE A 28 -1.22 -4.65 4.00
CA ILE A 28 -0.41 -5.83 3.73
C ILE A 28 -0.86 -6.52 2.44
N ASP A 29 -2.17 -6.76 2.27
CA ASP A 29 -2.73 -7.41 1.10
C ASP A 29 -2.52 -6.60 -0.18
N ILE A 30 -2.62 -5.29 -0.14
CA ILE A 30 -2.35 -4.41 -1.29
C ILE A 30 -0.89 -4.54 -1.72
N VAL A 31 0.06 -4.40 -0.79
CA VAL A 31 1.50 -4.49 -1.09
C VAL A 31 1.84 -5.88 -1.63
N LEU A 32 1.41 -6.96 -0.98
CA LEU A 32 1.67 -8.33 -1.45
C LEU A 32 1.04 -8.60 -2.83
N SER A 33 -0.06 -7.94 -3.16
CA SER A 33 -0.72 -8.11 -4.46
C SER A 33 0.00 -7.45 -5.62
N GLY A 34 0.72 -6.34 -5.40
CA GLY A 34 1.32 -5.52 -6.46
C GLY A 34 0.31 -5.01 -7.50
N SER A 35 -0.95 -4.85 -7.12
CA SER A 35 -2.05 -4.56 -8.05
C SER A 35 -2.52 -3.12 -7.96
N ARG A 36 -2.21 -2.31 -8.98
CA ARG A 36 -2.75 -0.95 -9.11
C ARG A 36 -4.28 -0.94 -9.15
N ASN A 37 -4.88 -1.87 -9.88
CA ASN A 37 -6.34 -2.00 -9.94
C ASN A 37 -6.96 -2.19 -8.55
N LYS A 38 -6.25 -2.87 -7.64
CA LYS A 38 -6.70 -3.06 -6.27
C LYS A 38 -6.70 -1.76 -5.48
N VAL A 39 -5.64 -0.95 -5.63
CA VAL A 39 -5.57 0.40 -5.04
C VAL A 39 -6.69 1.28 -5.57
N GLU A 40 -6.94 1.25 -6.87
CA GLU A 40 -8.02 2.00 -7.52
C GLU A 40 -9.41 1.54 -7.04
N MET A 41 -9.62 0.25 -6.81
CA MET A 41 -10.87 -0.30 -6.26
C MET A 41 -11.16 0.19 -4.84
N TYR A 42 -10.14 0.31 -3.99
CA TYR A 42 -10.28 0.91 -2.66
C TYR A 42 -10.54 2.42 -2.74
N GLY A 43 -10.10 3.03 -3.83
CA GLY A 43 -10.04 4.48 -3.98
C GLY A 43 -8.85 5.07 -3.23
N LEU A 44 -7.94 5.73 -3.94
CA LEU A 44 -6.70 6.26 -3.36
C LEU A 44 -6.96 7.16 -2.14
N GLN A 45 -8.02 7.96 -2.19
CA GLN A 45 -8.45 8.82 -1.09
C GLN A 45 -8.75 8.08 0.22
N SER A 46 -9.21 6.83 0.16
CA SER A 46 -9.53 6.03 1.35
C SER A 46 -8.29 5.43 2.02
N LEU A 47 -7.16 5.43 1.33
CA LEU A 47 -5.88 4.93 1.83
C LEU A 47 -5.08 6.01 2.58
N PHE A 48 -5.38 7.29 2.33
CA PHE A 48 -4.73 8.39 3.02
C PHE A 48 -5.43 8.72 4.35
N ASN A 49 -4.65 9.17 5.33
CA ASN A 49 -5.22 9.68 6.56
C ASN A 49 -5.92 11.02 6.31
N LYS A 50 -7.22 11.06 6.60
CA LYS A 50 -8.05 12.24 6.38
C LYS A 50 -7.55 13.46 7.16
N GLU A 51 -7.11 13.29 8.40
CA GLU A 51 -6.60 14.40 9.22
C GLU A 51 -5.38 15.06 8.57
N ILE A 52 -4.44 14.26 8.02
CA ILE A 52 -3.25 14.77 7.32
C ILE A 52 -3.66 15.53 6.04
N ILE A 53 -4.65 15.03 5.31
CA ILE A 53 -5.18 15.72 4.11
C ILE A 53 -5.81 17.06 4.51
N ASP A 54 -6.65 17.06 5.55
CA ASP A 54 -7.32 18.26 6.04
C ASP A 54 -6.30 19.28 6.58
N GLU A 55 -5.26 18.84 7.31
CA GLU A 55 -4.15 19.69 7.76
C GLU A 55 -3.41 20.33 6.59
N PHE A 56 -3.08 19.54 5.55
CA PHE A 56 -2.43 20.05 4.35
C PHE A 56 -3.29 21.11 3.65
N LEU A 57 -4.58 20.83 3.43
CA LEU A 57 -5.49 21.76 2.74
C LEU A 57 -5.72 23.07 3.53
N ASN A 58 -5.56 23.04 4.84
CA ASN A 58 -5.63 24.23 5.71
C ASN A 58 -4.27 24.93 5.91
N SER A 59 -3.18 24.40 5.34
CA SER A 59 -1.84 24.99 5.40
C SER A 59 -1.56 25.95 4.23
N SER A 60 -0.29 26.29 4.02
CA SER A 60 0.19 27.05 2.85
C SER A 60 0.00 26.32 1.51
N LYS A 61 -0.40 25.05 1.52
CA LYS A 61 -0.60 24.17 0.36
C LYS A 61 0.60 24.13 -0.58
N GLU A 62 1.81 24.20 -0.04
CA GLU A 62 3.03 24.09 -0.85
C GLU A 62 3.16 22.67 -1.40
N ILE A 63 3.43 22.55 -2.71
CA ILE A 63 3.53 21.26 -3.40
C ILE A 63 4.57 20.34 -2.77
N THR A 64 5.65 20.89 -2.25
CA THR A 64 6.71 20.13 -1.56
C THR A 64 6.25 19.45 -0.28
N ASN A 65 5.14 19.91 0.29
CA ASN A 65 4.54 19.40 1.51
C ASN A 65 3.35 18.46 1.24
N LEU A 66 3.09 18.13 -0.03
CA LEU A 66 2.03 17.19 -0.38
C LEU A 66 2.24 15.85 0.35
N PRO A 67 1.23 15.38 1.10
CA PRO A 67 1.30 14.09 1.78
C PRO A 67 1.59 12.94 0.82
N LYS A 68 2.46 12.03 1.20
CA LYS A 68 2.68 10.77 0.51
C LYS A 68 2.20 9.59 1.36
N LEU A 69 1.78 8.52 0.70
CA LEU A 69 1.51 7.23 1.34
C LEU A 69 2.67 6.28 1.03
N GLU A 70 3.15 5.64 2.07
CA GLU A 70 4.25 4.68 1.97
C GLU A 70 3.96 3.49 2.90
N VAL A 71 4.05 2.28 2.35
CA VAL A 71 3.86 1.04 3.10
C VAL A 71 5.00 0.10 2.78
N GLU A 72 5.79 -0.23 3.79
CA GLU A 72 6.91 -1.15 3.70
C GLU A 72 6.57 -2.48 4.39
N LEU A 73 6.86 -3.58 3.73
CA LEU A 73 6.79 -4.91 4.30
C LEU A 73 8.19 -5.50 4.37
N TYR A 74 8.74 -5.57 5.56
CA TYR A 74 9.99 -6.28 5.84
C TYR A 74 9.70 -7.77 5.95
N LEU A 75 10.42 -8.56 5.20
CA LEU A 75 10.22 -10.01 5.09
C LEU A 75 11.40 -10.73 5.73
N ASN A 76 11.16 -11.93 6.27
CA ASN A 76 12.21 -12.85 6.59
C ASN A 76 12.99 -13.24 5.32
N ASP A 77 14.18 -13.81 5.45
CA ASP A 77 14.98 -14.25 4.31
C ASP A 77 14.17 -15.19 3.42
N GLN A 78 13.99 -14.75 2.17
CA GLN A 78 13.20 -15.47 1.15
C GLN A 78 14.11 -16.24 0.17
N ASN A 79 15.43 -16.24 0.36
CA ASN A 79 16.40 -16.78 -0.61
C ASN A 79 16.16 -16.25 -2.05
N ASN A 80 15.72 -15.00 -2.16
CA ASN A 80 15.37 -14.36 -3.43
C ASN A 80 16.06 -13.00 -3.55
N MET A 81 17.11 -12.94 -4.36
CA MET A 81 17.90 -11.72 -4.57
C MET A 81 17.09 -10.54 -5.11
N ASN A 82 15.96 -10.79 -5.77
CA ASN A 82 15.10 -9.70 -6.26
C ASN A 82 14.35 -8.98 -5.13
N LEU A 83 14.27 -9.57 -3.95
CA LEU A 83 13.64 -8.97 -2.77
C LEU A 83 14.66 -8.29 -1.86
N GLU A 84 15.96 -8.62 -2.01
CA GLU A 84 17.02 -8.14 -1.14
C GLU A 84 17.60 -6.82 -1.61
N GLY A 85 17.67 -5.84 -0.73
CA GLY A 85 18.27 -4.55 -1.00
C GLY A 85 18.07 -3.55 0.13
N ASN A 86 18.43 -2.31 -0.12
CA ASN A 86 18.35 -1.20 0.83
C ASN A 86 17.37 -0.10 0.37
N TYR A 87 16.51 -0.39 -0.59
CA TYR A 87 15.48 0.53 -1.06
C TYR A 87 14.29 0.51 -0.08
N ASN A 88 14.52 1.04 1.11
CA ASN A 88 13.57 1.15 2.22
C ASN A 88 13.87 2.40 3.05
N SER A 89 12.98 2.78 3.96
CA SER A 89 13.12 4.00 4.78
C SER A 89 14.32 3.96 5.73
N LEU A 90 14.74 2.79 6.18
CA LEU A 90 15.90 2.59 7.05
C LEU A 90 17.22 2.62 6.29
N GLN A 91 17.21 2.48 4.96
CA GLN A 91 18.39 2.32 4.10
C GLN A 91 19.30 1.13 4.53
N GLU A 92 18.69 0.14 5.16
CA GLU A 92 19.36 -1.07 5.62
C GLU A 92 19.10 -2.24 4.65
N SER A 93 20.09 -3.12 4.52
CA SER A 93 19.92 -4.33 3.71
C SER A 93 18.90 -5.27 4.34
N GLY A 94 17.92 -5.68 3.57
CA GLY A 94 16.86 -6.59 4.00
C GLY A 94 16.02 -7.06 2.83
N HIS A 95 15.14 -8.03 3.08
CA HIS A 95 14.17 -8.50 2.11
C HIS A 95 12.85 -7.76 2.31
N GLY A 96 12.26 -7.25 1.24
CA GLY A 96 10.99 -6.55 1.40
C GLY A 96 10.33 -6.04 0.13
N LEU A 97 9.14 -5.49 0.36
CA LEU A 97 8.27 -4.90 -0.64
C LEU A 97 7.82 -3.53 -0.18
N LEU A 98 7.67 -2.60 -1.11
CA LEU A 98 7.30 -1.22 -0.87
C LEU A 98 6.16 -0.82 -1.82
N LEU A 99 5.13 -0.19 -1.26
CA LEU A 99 4.13 0.61 -1.99
C LEU A 99 4.40 2.08 -1.71
N THR A 100 4.51 2.88 -2.76
CA THR A 100 4.55 4.35 -2.66
C THR A 100 3.42 4.95 -3.48
N CYS A 101 2.70 5.91 -2.88
CA CYS A 101 1.78 6.78 -3.60
C CYS A 101 2.22 8.22 -3.36
N GLU A 102 2.69 8.88 -4.41
CA GLU A 102 3.21 10.25 -4.36
C GLU A 102 2.80 11.03 -5.62
N TYR A 103 2.80 12.35 -5.53
CA TYR A 103 2.42 13.18 -6.65
C TYR A 103 3.43 13.08 -7.80
N ARG A 104 2.95 13.25 -9.00
CA ARG A 104 3.76 13.22 -10.22
C ARG A 104 4.44 14.58 -10.42
N GLU A 105 5.75 14.62 -10.34
CA GLU A 105 6.55 15.85 -10.48
C GLU A 105 6.39 16.51 -11.86
N ASP A 106 6.14 15.71 -12.90
CA ASP A 106 5.89 16.20 -14.26
C ASP A 106 4.58 16.97 -14.40
N LEU A 107 3.65 16.86 -13.43
CA LEU A 107 2.36 17.54 -13.38
C LEU A 107 2.30 18.67 -12.34
N THR A 108 3.47 19.19 -11.92
CA THR A 108 3.58 20.25 -10.90
C THR A 108 2.76 21.49 -11.22
N LYS A 109 2.62 21.85 -12.50
CA LYS A 109 1.85 23.04 -12.90
C LYS A 109 0.36 22.85 -12.67
N GLU A 110 -0.17 21.72 -13.12
CA GLU A 110 -1.58 21.35 -12.99
C GLU A 110 -1.96 21.22 -11.51
N ILE A 111 -1.09 20.62 -10.71
CA ILE A 111 -1.29 20.48 -9.27
C ILE A 111 -1.35 21.85 -8.60
N ASN A 112 -0.42 22.76 -8.93
CA ASN A 112 -0.42 24.13 -8.38
C ASN A 112 -1.68 24.91 -8.78
N GLU A 113 -2.20 24.74 -9.99
CA GLU A 113 -3.43 25.38 -10.43
C GLU A 113 -4.64 24.95 -9.57
N ILE A 114 -4.69 23.67 -9.17
CA ILE A 114 -5.73 23.17 -8.27
C ILE A 114 -5.54 23.69 -6.84
N LEU A 115 -4.32 23.62 -6.31
CA LEU A 115 -4.03 24.02 -4.94
C LEU A 115 -4.23 25.52 -4.68
N ASN A 116 -4.12 26.36 -5.73
CA ASN A 116 -4.35 27.81 -5.65
C ASN A 116 -5.83 28.22 -5.71
N GLN A 117 -6.77 27.28 -5.88
CA GLN A 117 -8.19 27.59 -5.82
C GLN A 117 -8.64 27.88 -4.38
N GLU A 118 -9.65 28.72 -4.21
CA GLU A 118 -10.21 29.05 -2.88
C GLU A 118 -10.72 27.79 -2.16
N GLU A 119 -11.45 26.93 -2.88
CA GLU A 119 -11.91 25.64 -2.40
C GLU A 119 -11.12 24.51 -3.10
N ALA A 120 -9.81 24.42 -2.76
CA ALA A 120 -8.94 23.42 -3.35
C ALA A 120 -9.30 22.01 -2.87
N ASN A 121 -9.48 21.10 -3.82
CA ASN A 121 -9.54 19.67 -3.52
C ASN A 121 -8.13 19.08 -3.48
N PHE A 122 -7.96 18.00 -2.72
CA PHE A 122 -6.69 17.27 -2.72
C PHE A 122 -6.50 16.55 -4.07
N PRO A 123 -5.34 16.73 -4.74
CA PRO A 123 -5.15 16.34 -6.14
C PRO A 123 -4.79 14.84 -6.30
N PHE A 124 -5.63 13.93 -5.81
CA PHE A 124 -5.39 12.46 -5.86
C PHE A 124 -5.17 11.93 -7.29
N GLU A 125 -5.80 12.52 -8.30
CA GLU A 125 -5.69 12.12 -9.70
C GLU A 125 -4.30 12.33 -10.29
N TYR A 126 -3.47 13.13 -9.63
CA TYR A 126 -2.09 13.41 -10.03
C TYR A 126 -1.07 12.56 -9.27
N TYR A 127 -1.53 11.58 -8.51
CA TYR A 127 -0.64 10.67 -7.80
C TYR A 127 -0.29 9.45 -8.63
N SER A 128 0.98 9.05 -8.57
CA SER A 128 1.43 7.74 -9.05
C SER A 128 1.28 6.68 -7.94
N ILE A 129 1.12 5.44 -8.38
CA ILE A 129 1.08 4.27 -7.51
C ILE A 129 2.20 3.36 -7.97
N ASP A 130 3.21 3.17 -7.15
CA ASP A 130 4.39 2.40 -7.50
C ASP A 130 4.65 1.28 -6.48
N PHE A 131 4.92 0.09 -7.02
CA PHE A 131 5.27 -1.09 -6.26
C PHE A 131 6.71 -1.47 -6.56
N LYS A 132 7.57 -1.53 -5.54
CA LYS A 132 8.98 -1.88 -5.67
C LYS A 132 9.38 -2.91 -4.63
N THR A 133 10.39 -3.70 -4.96
CA THR A 133 11.10 -4.53 -4.00
C THR A 133 12.19 -3.71 -3.32
N PHE A 134 12.77 -4.21 -2.24
CA PHE A 134 13.92 -3.55 -1.60
C PHE A 134 15.19 -3.55 -2.48
N SER A 135 15.24 -4.38 -3.53
CA SER A 135 16.27 -4.26 -4.57
C SER A 135 16.05 -3.06 -5.51
N GLY A 136 14.90 -2.38 -5.43
CA GLY A 136 14.51 -1.29 -6.31
C GLY A 136 13.79 -1.72 -7.58
N GLU A 137 13.60 -3.04 -7.81
CA GLU A 137 12.85 -3.52 -8.96
C GLU A 137 11.35 -3.30 -8.82
N SER A 138 10.70 -2.85 -9.90
CA SER A 138 9.24 -2.75 -9.95
C SER A 138 8.60 -4.13 -10.08
N TYR A 139 7.49 -4.35 -9.35
CA TYR A 139 6.67 -5.55 -9.50
C TYR A 139 5.20 -5.22 -9.74
N THR A 140 4.46 -6.20 -10.22
CA THR A 140 3.04 -6.06 -10.55
C THR A 140 2.27 -7.29 -10.10
N GLY A 141 0.93 -7.22 -10.13
CA GLY A 141 0.05 -8.34 -9.80
C GLY A 141 0.28 -9.62 -10.63
N TYR A 142 0.95 -9.52 -11.77
CA TYR A 142 1.32 -10.68 -12.61
C TYR A 142 2.66 -11.29 -12.18
N ARG A 143 3.59 -10.50 -11.67
CA ARG A 143 4.90 -10.94 -11.18
C ARG A 143 4.91 -10.86 -9.65
N LYS A 144 4.35 -11.87 -9.02
CA LYS A 144 4.29 -11.97 -7.56
C LYS A 144 5.54 -12.68 -7.04
N TYR A 145 6.14 -12.10 -6.02
CA TYR A 145 7.25 -12.74 -5.31
C TYR A 145 6.77 -13.61 -4.15
N ILE A 146 5.61 -13.30 -3.58
CA ILE A 146 5.04 -13.99 -2.41
C ILE A 146 3.60 -14.38 -2.72
N SER A 147 3.29 -15.65 -2.48
CA SER A 147 1.92 -16.14 -2.54
C SER A 147 1.21 -15.83 -1.22
N HIS A 148 0.07 -15.18 -1.28
CA HIS A 148 -0.75 -14.86 -0.12
C HIS A 148 -2.23 -15.05 -0.42
N LEU A 149 -3.01 -15.23 0.63
CA LEU A 149 -4.47 -15.27 0.57
C LEU A 149 -5.06 -14.33 1.61
N PHE A 150 -5.80 -13.34 1.15
CA PHE A 150 -6.59 -12.46 2.00
C PHE A 150 -8.05 -12.93 2.04
N LEU A 151 -8.56 -13.20 3.25
CA LEU A 151 -9.93 -13.63 3.48
C LEU A 151 -10.66 -12.52 4.27
N ASP A 152 -11.55 -11.82 3.59
CA ASP A 152 -12.41 -10.81 4.20
C ASP A 152 -13.83 -11.38 4.36
N ASN A 153 -14.22 -11.66 5.61
CA ASN A 153 -15.53 -12.23 5.92
C ASN A 153 -16.70 -11.28 5.63
N THR A 154 -16.45 -9.98 5.45
CA THR A 154 -17.50 -9.00 5.16
C THR A 154 -17.93 -9.04 3.69
N GLN A 155 -17.05 -9.56 2.80
CA GLN A 155 -17.26 -9.61 1.35
C GLN A 155 -17.41 -11.05 0.83
N ILE A 156 -17.36 -12.04 1.70
CA ILE A 156 -17.38 -13.45 1.27
C ILE A 156 -18.79 -13.90 0.96
N ASN A 157 -19.08 -14.05 -0.33
CA ASN A 157 -19.91 -15.15 -0.80
C ASN A 157 -19.09 -16.44 -0.58
N SER A 158 -19.54 -17.34 0.31
CA SER A 158 -18.82 -18.55 0.74
C SER A 158 -18.30 -19.41 -0.42
N GLU A 159 -19.01 -19.42 -1.53
CA GLU A 159 -18.68 -20.17 -2.75
C GLU A 159 -17.46 -19.60 -3.49
N TYR A 160 -17.33 -18.26 -3.54
CA TYR A 160 -16.19 -17.58 -4.17
C TYR A 160 -14.90 -17.78 -3.36
N ALA A 161 -14.99 -17.69 -2.02
CA ALA A 161 -13.84 -17.91 -1.14
C ALA A 161 -13.30 -19.34 -1.26
N THR A 162 -14.21 -20.33 -1.27
CA THR A 162 -13.83 -21.74 -1.43
C THR A 162 -13.17 -21.99 -2.78
N ARG A 163 -13.70 -21.46 -3.88
CA ARG A 163 -13.10 -21.57 -5.21
C ARG A 163 -11.73 -20.92 -5.29
N LYS A 164 -11.57 -19.72 -4.70
CA LYS A 164 -10.29 -18.99 -4.67
C LYS A 164 -9.25 -19.76 -3.85
N TYR A 165 -9.63 -20.29 -2.69
CA TYR A 165 -8.76 -21.12 -1.85
C TYR A 165 -8.28 -22.38 -2.58
N ILE A 166 -9.20 -23.13 -3.18
CA ILE A 166 -8.89 -24.33 -3.96
C ILE A 166 -7.93 -23.99 -5.10
N LYS A 167 -8.20 -22.92 -5.88
CA LYS A 167 -7.34 -22.50 -6.99
C LYS A 167 -5.93 -22.15 -6.50
N THR A 168 -5.79 -21.45 -5.39
CA THR A 168 -4.49 -21.08 -4.82
C THR A 168 -3.70 -22.30 -4.38
N MET A 169 -4.37 -23.28 -3.74
CA MET A 169 -3.74 -24.52 -3.31
C MET A 169 -3.28 -25.41 -4.50
N TYR A 170 -4.04 -25.43 -5.60
CA TYR A 170 -3.65 -26.17 -6.82
C TYR A 170 -2.54 -25.47 -7.64
N GLN A 171 -2.34 -24.18 -7.46
CA GLN A 171 -1.26 -23.45 -8.14
C GLN A 171 0.06 -23.43 -7.36
N ALA A 172 0.02 -23.81 -6.08
CA ALA A 172 1.20 -23.87 -5.20
C ALA A 172 1.92 -25.25 -5.22
N ASN A 173 1.34 -26.26 -5.94
CA ASN A 173 1.92 -27.55 -6.24
C ASN A 173 2.22 -27.66 -7.74
#